data_edaba397e8a149b0b43158bd82188a33
#
_entry.id   edaba397e8a149b0b43158bd82188a33
#
_cell.length_a   1.000
_cell.length_b   1.000
_cell.length_c   1.000
_cell.angle_alpha   90.00
_cell.angle_beta   90.00
_cell.angle_gamma   90.00
#
_symmetry.space_group_name_H-M   'P 1'
#
loop_
_entity.id
_entity.type
_entity.pdbx_description
1 polymer ?
#
loop_
_entity_poly.entity_id
_entity_poly.type
_entity_poly.pdbx_seq_one_letter_code
_entity_poly.pdbx_strand_id
1 'polypeptide(L)'
;SKCVSCGQCLVNCPFGAIADKGQIYQLIQGFNRGDRIYALVAPAFINQFPGLASTGKLKAALKALGFYDVVEVAIGADLCTVDEAHDFLEEVPNKLNFMATSCCPAWSMMAKTAFPDLAKNISMTMTPMVFTARMMKQADPEARMCFIGPCAAKKLEASRRTVRSDVDFVLTFEELA
;
A
#
# COMPACT_ATOMS: atom_id res chain seq x y z
N SER A 1 -21.48 5.14 -5.39
CA SER A 1 -20.85 6.05 -4.43
C SER A 1 -19.71 6.80 -5.12
N LYS A 2 -19.58 8.10 -4.89
CA LYS A 2 -18.46 8.92 -5.40
C LYS A 2 -17.21 8.83 -4.47
N CYS A 3 -17.28 8.02 -3.41
CA CYS A 3 -16.19 7.84 -2.47
C CYS A 3 -15.01 7.09 -3.13
N VAL A 4 -13.82 7.65 -3.02
CA VAL A 4 -12.55 7.08 -3.50
C VAL A 4 -11.65 6.59 -2.37
N SER A 5 -12.17 6.55 -1.15
CA SER A 5 -11.48 6.10 0.07
C SER A 5 -10.17 6.86 0.39
N CYS A 6 -10.10 8.15 0.03
CA CYS A 6 -8.88 8.96 0.25
C CYS A 6 -8.62 9.32 1.72
N GLY A 7 -9.58 9.11 2.63
CA GLY A 7 -9.42 9.41 4.06
C GLY A 7 -9.65 10.87 4.44
N GLN A 8 -9.89 11.79 3.51
CA GLN A 8 -10.03 13.23 3.80
C GLN A 8 -11.19 13.55 4.75
N CYS A 9 -12.30 12.83 4.65
CA CYS A 9 -13.42 12.99 5.58
C CYS A 9 -13.04 12.58 7.02
N LEU A 10 -12.16 11.59 7.17
CA LEU A 10 -11.67 11.13 8.46
C LEU A 10 -10.77 12.17 9.11
N VAL A 11 -9.77 12.67 8.35
CA VAL A 11 -8.80 13.65 8.85
C VAL A 11 -9.44 14.99 9.17
N ASN A 12 -10.45 15.41 8.38
CA ASN A 12 -11.10 16.72 8.53
C ASN A 12 -12.34 16.70 9.45
N CYS A 13 -12.69 15.56 10.06
CA CYS A 13 -13.84 15.51 10.97
C CYS A 13 -13.45 16.04 12.36
N PRO A 14 -13.91 17.25 12.79
CA PRO A 14 -13.52 17.82 14.06
C PRO A 14 -14.10 17.07 15.26
N PHE A 15 -15.07 16.20 15.03
CA PHE A 15 -15.79 15.47 16.07
C PHE A 15 -15.30 14.01 16.22
N GLY A 16 -14.33 13.56 15.40
CA GLY A 16 -13.92 12.15 15.39
C GLY A 16 -15.05 11.15 15.07
N ALA A 17 -16.12 11.64 14.38
CA ALA A 17 -17.30 10.84 14.10
C ALA A 17 -17.10 9.82 12.97
N ILE A 18 -15.97 9.90 12.27
CA ILE A 18 -15.63 9.00 11.16
C ILE A 18 -14.34 8.27 11.52
N ALA A 19 -14.38 6.96 11.52
CA ALA A 19 -13.22 6.11 11.70
C ALA A 19 -13.10 5.16 10.50
N ASP A 20 -11.88 4.73 10.19
CA ASP A 20 -11.70 3.64 9.24
C ASP A 20 -11.77 2.28 9.97
N LYS A 21 -11.79 1.22 9.19
CA LYS A 21 -11.80 -0.13 9.75
C LYS A 21 -10.36 -0.56 10.09
N GLY A 22 -9.99 -0.43 11.37
CA GLY A 22 -8.69 -0.92 11.87
C GLY A 22 -8.55 -2.44 11.75
N GLN A 23 -7.31 -2.90 11.56
CA GLN A 23 -6.96 -4.32 11.47
C GLN A 23 -5.96 -4.76 12.57
N ILE A 24 -5.75 -3.92 13.58
CA ILE A 24 -4.83 -4.17 14.70
C ILE A 24 -5.20 -5.47 15.43
N TYR A 25 -6.48 -5.67 15.73
CA TYR A 25 -6.93 -6.88 16.42
C TYR A 25 -6.59 -8.16 15.64
N GLN A 26 -6.87 -8.17 14.34
CA GLN A 26 -6.59 -9.32 13.47
C GLN A 26 -5.10 -9.59 13.37
N LEU A 27 -4.28 -8.54 13.34
CA LEU A 27 -2.81 -8.63 13.33
C LEU A 27 -2.29 -9.25 14.65
N ILE A 28 -2.76 -8.76 15.80
CA ILE A 28 -2.40 -9.32 17.12
C ILE A 28 -2.80 -10.81 17.21
N GLN A 29 -3.97 -11.17 16.70
CA GLN A 29 -4.39 -12.57 16.64
C GLN A 29 -3.45 -13.41 15.73
N GLY A 30 -2.93 -12.83 14.68
CA GLY A 30 -1.91 -13.46 13.84
C GLY A 30 -0.62 -13.74 14.61
N PHE A 31 -0.11 -12.74 15.34
CA PHE A 31 1.07 -12.92 16.21
C PHE A 31 0.86 -14.00 17.26
N ASN A 32 -0.30 -14.00 17.93
CA ASN A 32 -0.63 -14.99 18.96
C ASN A 32 -0.74 -16.42 18.41
N ARG A 33 -1.07 -16.59 17.14
CA ARG A 33 -1.08 -17.91 16.48
C ARG A 33 0.30 -18.37 16.03
N GLY A 34 1.29 -17.48 16.08
CA GLY A 34 2.64 -17.76 15.56
C GLY A 34 2.73 -17.64 14.02
N ASP A 35 1.80 -16.89 13.39
CA ASP A 35 1.86 -16.65 11.95
C ASP A 35 3.16 -15.90 11.60
N ARG A 36 3.84 -16.27 10.52
CA ARG A 36 4.97 -15.50 10.01
C ARG A 36 4.44 -14.28 9.26
N ILE A 37 4.52 -13.10 9.89
CA ILE A 37 3.99 -11.86 9.35
C ILE A 37 5.14 -10.93 8.97
N TYR A 38 5.26 -10.60 7.70
CA TYR A 38 6.21 -9.59 7.20
C TYR A 38 5.59 -8.20 7.26
N ALA A 39 6.35 -7.23 7.76
CA ALA A 39 5.99 -5.81 7.65
C ALA A 39 6.50 -5.25 6.32
N LEU A 40 5.59 -4.81 5.46
CA LEU A 40 5.90 -4.12 4.20
C LEU A 40 5.76 -2.62 4.45
N VAL A 41 6.88 -1.92 4.62
CA VAL A 41 6.87 -0.51 5.07
C VAL A 41 6.98 0.44 3.89
N ALA A 42 6.02 1.37 3.79
CA ALA A 42 6.04 2.42 2.77
C ALA A 42 7.19 3.41 2.99
N PRO A 43 7.84 3.93 1.93
CA PRO A 43 8.98 4.86 2.05
C PRO A 43 8.69 6.13 2.86
N ALA A 44 7.41 6.50 2.97
CA ALA A 44 6.96 7.66 3.75
C ALA A 44 7.13 7.50 5.28
N PHE A 45 7.68 6.39 5.77
CA PHE A 45 7.93 6.16 7.22
C PHE A 45 8.97 7.13 7.81
N ILE A 46 9.81 7.73 6.97
CA ILE A 46 10.89 8.63 7.40
C ILE A 46 10.29 9.80 8.19
N ASN A 47 10.81 10.02 9.40
CA ASN A 47 10.37 11.04 10.36
C ASN A 47 8.91 10.88 10.87
N GLN A 48 8.26 9.73 10.65
CA GLN A 48 6.91 9.49 11.21
C GLN A 48 6.97 9.06 12.68
N PHE A 49 8.05 8.41 13.10
CA PHE A 49 8.17 7.86 14.45
C PHE A 49 9.30 8.56 15.21
N PRO A 50 8.99 9.32 16.28
CA PRO A 50 10.01 9.95 17.11
C PRO A 50 11.05 8.92 17.62
N GLY A 51 12.32 9.23 17.46
CA GLY A 51 13.42 8.34 17.88
C GLY A 51 13.74 7.16 16.96
N LEU A 52 12.93 6.87 15.95
CA LEU A 52 13.13 5.78 14.97
C LEU A 52 13.54 6.33 13.59
N ALA A 53 14.40 7.33 13.57
CA ALA A 53 14.78 8.04 12.34
C ALA A 53 15.57 7.22 11.32
N SER A 54 16.09 6.04 11.68
CA SER A 54 16.80 5.17 10.74
C SER A 54 16.02 3.90 10.44
N THR A 55 16.16 3.40 9.21
CA THR A 55 15.56 2.13 8.74
C THR A 55 15.89 0.97 9.68
N GLY A 56 17.13 0.88 10.14
CA GLY A 56 17.58 -0.18 11.06
C GLY A 56 16.88 -0.14 12.41
N LYS A 57 16.65 1.06 12.98
CA LYS A 57 15.91 1.20 14.25
C LYS A 57 14.44 0.83 14.08
N LEU A 58 13.80 1.28 13.00
CA LEU A 58 12.43 0.90 12.71
C LEU A 58 12.29 -0.61 12.50
N LYS A 59 13.20 -1.22 11.74
CA LYS A 59 13.23 -2.67 11.53
C LYS A 59 13.35 -3.43 12.86
N ALA A 60 14.24 -3.00 13.74
CA ALA A 60 14.41 -3.61 15.06
C ALA A 60 13.15 -3.45 15.94
N ALA A 61 12.52 -2.27 15.93
CA ALA A 61 11.30 -2.01 16.67
C ALA A 61 10.13 -2.90 16.18
N LEU A 62 9.93 -3.00 14.86
CA LEU A 62 8.90 -3.85 14.29
C LEU A 62 9.11 -5.34 14.61
N LYS A 63 10.37 -5.81 14.56
CA LYS A 63 10.69 -7.18 15.01
C LYS A 63 10.40 -7.39 16.49
N ALA A 64 10.67 -6.40 17.33
CA ALA A 64 10.33 -6.47 18.76
C ALA A 64 8.81 -6.49 19.01
N LEU A 65 7.99 -5.92 18.12
CA LEU A 65 6.54 -6.00 18.15
C LEU A 65 5.97 -7.38 17.73
N GLY A 66 6.78 -8.23 17.12
CA GLY A 66 6.37 -9.57 16.72
C GLY A 66 6.36 -9.84 15.21
N PHE A 67 6.74 -8.86 14.38
CA PHE A 67 6.91 -9.12 12.94
C PHE A 67 8.10 -10.05 12.68
N TYR A 68 7.92 -11.00 11.77
CA TYR A 68 8.94 -11.97 11.39
C TYR A 68 10.13 -11.27 10.71
N ASP A 69 9.87 -10.44 9.71
CA ASP A 69 10.87 -9.55 9.13
C ASP A 69 10.22 -8.30 8.54
N VAL A 70 11.04 -7.37 8.07
CA VAL A 70 10.63 -6.06 7.55
C VAL A 70 11.22 -5.84 6.16
N VAL A 71 10.36 -5.52 5.21
CA VAL A 71 10.71 -5.25 3.81
C VAL A 71 10.31 -3.83 3.45
N GLU A 72 11.23 -3.09 2.82
CA GLU A 72 10.93 -1.76 2.31
C GLU A 72 10.18 -1.86 0.98
N VAL A 73 9.01 -1.24 0.91
CA VAL A 73 8.20 -1.20 -0.32
C VAL A 73 8.87 -0.39 -1.43
N ALA A 74 9.92 0.37 -1.12
CA ALA A 74 10.78 1.02 -2.11
C ALA A 74 11.33 0.04 -3.16
N ILE A 75 11.67 -1.20 -2.75
CA ILE A 75 12.14 -2.25 -3.68
C ILE A 75 11.06 -2.56 -4.73
N GLY A 76 9.81 -2.73 -4.29
CA GLY A 76 8.68 -2.94 -5.20
C GLY A 76 8.39 -1.70 -6.05
N ALA A 77 8.69 -0.50 -5.55
CA ALA A 77 8.55 0.73 -6.32
C ALA A 77 9.56 0.83 -7.46
N ASP A 78 10.80 0.41 -7.23
CA ASP A 78 11.84 0.35 -8.27
C ASP A 78 11.43 -0.61 -9.40
N LEU A 79 10.94 -1.80 -9.05
CA LEU A 79 10.44 -2.78 -10.03
C LEU A 79 9.21 -2.27 -10.79
N CYS A 80 8.27 -1.65 -10.07
CA CYS A 80 7.10 -1.01 -10.67
C CYS A 80 7.49 0.08 -11.67
N THR A 81 8.53 0.87 -11.35
CA THR A 81 9.04 1.91 -12.24
C THR A 81 9.60 1.32 -13.54
N VAL A 82 10.27 0.18 -13.47
CA VAL A 82 10.76 -0.50 -14.68
C VAL A 82 9.60 -0.95 -15.56
N ASP A 83 8.58 -1.59 -15.00
CA ASP A 83 7.39 -2.03 -15.74
C ASP A 83 6.65 -0.82 -16.37
N GLU A 84 6.41 0.24 -15.59
CA GLU A 84 5.75 1.45 -16.12
C GLU A 84 6.57 2.15 -17.20
N ALA A 85 7.89 2.13 -17.12
CA ALA A 85 8.75 2.69 -18.15
C ALA A 85 8.66 1.90 -19.47
N HIS A 86 8.59 0.57 -19.40
CA HIS A 86 8.36 -0.28 -20.57
C HIS A 86 7.01 0.03 -21.22
N ASP A 87 5.92 0.03 -20.42
CA ASP A 87 4.58 0.36 -20.90
C ASP A 87 4.54 1.76 -21.52
N PHE A 88 5.21 2.73 -20.91
CA PHE A 88 5.29 4.09 -21.43
C PHE A 88 5.96 4.13 -22.82
N LEU A 89 7.08 3.45 -22.99
CA LEU A 89 7.81 3.42 -24.27
C LEU A 89 7.01 2.71 -25.38
N GLU A 90 6.19 1.72 -25.03
CA GLU A 90 5.35 1.01 -26.00
C GLU A 90 4.08 1.79 -26.38
N GLU A 91 3.48 2.50 -25.41
CA GLU A 91 2.17 3.12 -25.57
C GLU A 91 2.24 4.60 -26.01
N VAL A 92 3.27 5.35 -25.58
CA VAL A 92 3.38 6.79 -25.79
C VAL A 92 4.51 7.10 -26.79
N PRO A 93 4.28 7.93 -27.85
CA PRO A 93 3.01 8.60 -28.19
C PRO A 93 2.10 7.78 -29.12
N ASN A 94 2.46 6.56 -29.48
CA ASN A 94 1.86 5.81 -30.58
C ASN A 94 0.38 5.48 -30.38
N LYS A 95 0.00 5.08 -29.17
CA LYS A 95 -1.38 4.70 -28.81
C LYS A 95 -2.02 5.69 -27.86
N LEU A 96 -1.22 6.31 -26.99
CA LEU A 96 -1.66 7.27 -25.98
C LEU A 96 -0.88 8.58 -26.13
N ASN A 97 -1.55 9.70 -25.87
CA ASN A 97 -0.89 11.02 -25.84
C ASN A 97 -0.05 11.22 -24.59
N PHE A 98 -0.41 10.53 -23.49
CA PHE A 98 0.28 10.52 -22.21
C PHE A 98 -0.12 9.28 -21.43
N MET A 99 0.66 8.92 -20.43
CA MET A 99 0.33 7.89 -19.43
C MET A 99 0.42 8.48 -18.03
N ALA A 100 -0.54 8.16 -17.16
CA ALA A 100 -0.57 8.55 -15.76
C ALA A 100 -0.35 7.32 -14.88
N THR A 101 0.45 7.45 -13.83
CA THR A 101 0.74 6.36 -12.90
C THR A 101 -0.47 5.99 -12.04
N SER A 102 -0.53 4.77 -11.55
CA SER A 102 -1.67 4.24 -10.76
C SER A 102 -1.34 3.87 -9.32
N CYS A 103 -0.15 4.22 -8.83
CA CYS A 103 0.33 3.82 -7.50
C CYS A 103 -0.55 4.31 -6.32
N CYS A 104 -1.36 5.37 -6.53
CA CYS A 104 -2.35 5.84 -5.56
C CYS A 104 -3.75 5.35 -5.93
N PRO A 105 -4.37 4.43 -5.17
CA PRO A 105 -5.70 3.88 -5.49
C PRO A 105 -6.82 4.93 -5.42
N ALA A 106 -6.71 5.92 -4.53
CA ALA A 106 -7.68 7.02 -4.45
C ALA A 106 -7.60 7.92 -5.70
N TRP A 107 -6.38 8.25 -6.14
CA TRP A 107 -6.15 9.01 -7.37
C TRP A 107 -6.70 8.27 -8.59
N SER A 108 -6.31 7.02 -8.80
CA SER A 108 -6.75 6.27 -9.99
C SER A 108 -8.28 6.08 -10.04
N MET A 109 -8.92 5.86 -8.88
CA MET A 109 -10.38 5.83 -8.80
C MET A 109 -11.03 7.17 -9.12
N MET A 110 -10.51 8.24 -8.55
CA MET A 110 -11.01 9.59 -8.80
C MET A 110 -10.89 9.93 -10.29
N ALA A 111 -9.72 9.71 -10.87
CA ALA A 111 -9.46 10.01 -12.27
C ALA A 111 -10.39 9.21 -13.20
N LYS A 112 -10.52 7.89 -12.99
CA LYS A 112 -11.44 7.04 -13.77
C LYS A 112 -12.92 7.44 -13.64
N THR A 113 -13.31 8.01 -12.50
CA THR A 113 -14.70 8.41 -12.24
C THR A 113 -14.98 9.80 -12.78
N ALA A 114 -14.06 10.75 -12.58
CA ALA A 114 -14.24 12.15 -12.99
C ALA A 114 -13.92 12.38 -14.48
N PHE A 115 -13.02 11.59 -15.02
CA PHE A 115 -12.53 11.70 -16.41
C PHE A 115 -12.56 10.33 -17.11
N PRO A 116 -13.74 9.74 -17.35
CA PRO A 116 -13.86 8.38 -17.89
C PRO A 116 -13.20 8.23 -19.28
N ASP A 117 -13.20 9.28 -20.10
CA ASP A 117 -12.57 9.27 -21.41
C ASP A 117 -11.05 9.13 -21.35
N LEU A 118 -10.44 9.53 -20.23
CA LEU A 118 -9.00 9.42 -19.97
C LEU A 118 -8.64 8.17 -19.15
N ALA A 119 -9.61 7.34 -18.78
CA ALA A 119 -9.36 6.15 -17.96
C ALA A 119 -8.35 5.18 -18.60
N LYS A 120 -8.29 5.12 -19.91
CA LYS A 120 -7.33 4.32 -20.67
C LYS A 120 -5.87 4.79 -20.54
N ASN A 121 -5.68 6.06 -20.16
CA ASN A 121 -4.35 6.64 -19.97
C ASN A 121 -3.74 6.32 -18.59
N ILE A 122 -4.50 5.67 -17.70
CA ILE A 122 -4.01 5.31 -16.36
C ILE A 122 -3.35 3.95 -16.46
N SER A 123 -2.08 3.88 -16.09
CA SER A 123 -1.28 2.65 -16.05
C SER A 123 -2.02 1.53 -15.32
N MET A 124 -1.92 0.32 -15.84
CA MET A 124 -2.45 -0.89 -15.23
C MET A 124 -1.38 -1.69 -14.47
N THR A 125 -0.16 -1.18 -14.41
CA THR A 125 0.94 -1.78 -13.63
C THR A 125 0.54 -1.92 -12.16
N MET A 126 0.99 -2.98 -11.53
CA MET A 126 0.75 -3.23 -10.10
C MET A 126 1.35 -2.12 -9.25
N THR A 127 0.64 -1.74 -8.19
CA THR A 127 1.19 -0.75 -7.25
C THR A 127 2.37 -1.34 -6.47
N PRO A 128 3.31 -0.51 -5.98
CA PRO A 128 4.45 -0.97 -5.20
C PRO A 128 4.07 -1.88 -4.02
N MET A 129 2.97 -1.59 -3.34
CA MET A 129 2.45 -2.44 -2.26
C MET A 129 2.14 -3.86 -2.75
N VAL A 130 1.39 -3.98 -3.84
CA VAL A 130 0.98 -5.27 -4.41
C VAL A 130 2.18 -6.00 -4.98
N PHE A 131 3.07 -5.29 -5.65
CA PHE A 131 4.29 -5.86 -6.23
C PHE A 131 5.17 -6.49 -5.15
N THR A 132 5.46 -5.73 -4.08
CA THR A 132 6.25 -6.22 -2.94
C THR A 132 5.59 -7.42 -2.27
N ALA A 133 4.27 -7.37 -2.04
CA ALA A 133 3.55 -8.47 -1.40
C ALA A 133 3.62 -9.75 -2.24
N ARG A 134 3.42 -9.67 -3.55
CA ARG A 134 3.52 -10.82 -4.45
C ARG A 134 4.93 -11.40 -4.51
N MET A 135 5.94 -10.55 -4.60
CA MET A 135 7.34 -10.97 -4.56
C MET A 135 7.64 -11.75 -3.26
N MET A 136 7.17 -11.25 -2.12
CA MET A 136 7.35 -11.92 -0.83
C MET A 136 6.55 -13.23 -0.74
N LYS A 137 5.33 -13.28 -1.27
CA LYS A 137 4.52 -14.50 -1.33
C LYS A 137 5.14 -15.58 -2.23
N GLN A 138 5.86 -15.21 -3.28
CA GLN A 138 6.61 -16.16 -4.09
C GLN A 138 7.78 -16.77 -3.31
N ALA A 139 8.44 -15.96 -2.47
CA ALA A 139 9.56 -16.43 -1.63
C ALA A 139 9.07 -17.24 -0.40
N ASP A 140 7.95 -16.86 0.20
CA ASP A 140 7.35 -17.54 1.35
C ASP A 140 5.82 -17.57 1.21
N PRO A 141 5.25 -18.60 0.56
CA PRO A 141 3.81 -18.70 0.28
C PRO A 141 2.92 -18.73 1.52
N GLU A 142 3.43 -19.26 2.63
CA GLU A 142 2.67 -19.40 3.89
C GLU A 142 2.73 -18.13 4.75
N ALA A 143 3.64 -17.20 4.46
CA ALA A 143 3.76 -15.96 5.20
C ALA A 143 2.57 -15.03 4.94
N ARG A 144 2.29 -14.18 5.92
CA ARG A 144 1.30 -13.11 5.81
C ARG A 144 1.97 -11.76 5.61
N MET A 145 1.32 -10.89 4.87
CA MET A 145 1.84 -9.57 4.51
C MET A 145 1.02 -8.48 5.20
N CYS A 146 1.70 -7.66 6.00
CA CYS A 146 1.14 -6.48 6.64
C CYS A 146 1.76 -5.23 6.02
N PHE A 147 1.00 -4.50 5.22
CA PHE A 147 1.45 -3.21 4.71
C PHE A 147 1.29 -2.12 5.78
N ILE A 148 2.32 -1.30 5.96
CA ILE A 148 2.35 -0.18 6.89
C ILE A 148 2.66 1.09 6.10
N GLY A 149 1.72 2.05 6.10
CA GLY A 149 1.88 3.26 5.29
C GLY A 149 0.96 4.41 5.69
N PRO A 150 1.02 5.55 4.98
CA PRO A 150 0.34 6.78 5.39
C PRO A 150 -1.15 6.84 5.00
N CYS A 151 -1.68 5.86 4.27
CA CYS A 151 -2.92 6.05 3.52
C CYS A 151 -3.97 4.96 3.76
N ALA A 152 -5.14 5.36 4.27
CA ALA A 152 -6.31 4.48 4.45
C ALA A 152 -6.83 3.88 3.12
N ALA A 153 -6.59 4.53 1.97
CA ALA A 153 -6.99 3.99 0.66
C ALA A 153 -6.33 2.64 0.33
N LYS A 154 -5.18 2.35 0.91
CA LYS A 154 -4.50 1.06 0.76
C LYS A 154 -5.28 -0.10 1.38
N LYS A 155 -6.10 0.13 2.41
CA LYS A 155 -7.03 -0.86 2.96
C LYS A 155 -8.08 -1.30 1.94
N LEU A 156 -8.62 -0.33 1.17
CA LEU A 156 -9.54 -0.64 0.08
C LEU A 156 -8.85 -1.40 -1.05
N GLU A 157 -7.65 -1.00 -1.44
CA GLU A 157 -6.87 -1.68 -2.48
C GLU A 157 -6.58 -3.13 -2.10
N ALA A 158 -6.10 -3.36 -0.87
CA ALA A 158 -5.83 -4.70 -0.36
C ALA A 158 -7.08 -5.60 -0.34
N SER A 159 -8.26 -5.03 -0.06
CA SER A 159 -9.52 -5.77 0.04
C SER A 159 -10.18 -6.08 -1.33
N ARG A 160 -9.72 -5.47 -2.42
CA ARG A 160 -10.32 -5.66 -3.74
C ARG A 160 -10.00 -7.02 -4.33
N ARG A 161 -11.02 -7.83 -4.58
CA ARG A 161 -10.88 -9.15 -5.24
C ARG A 161 -10.25 -9.08 -6.62
N THR A 162 -10.47 -7.97 -7.35
CA THR A 162 -9.91 -7.75 -8.68
C THR A 162 -8.40 -7.49 -8.67
N VAL A 163 -7.87 -6.94 -7.58
CA VAL A 163 -6.44 -6.65 -7.41
C VAL A 163 -5.67 -7.90 -7.01
N ARG A 164 -6.26 -8.79 -6.17
CA ARG A 164 -5.58 -9.96 -5.59
C ARG A 164 -4.22 -9.55 -5.03
N SER A 165 -4.25 -8.66 -4.05
CA SER A 165 -3.07 -7.93 -3.60
C SER A 165 -2.02 -8.77 -2.89
N ASP A 166 -2.39 -9.96 -2.38
CA ASP A 166 -1.59 -10.80 -1.48
C ASP A 166 -1.19 -10.09 -0.17
N VAL A 167 -1.88 -8.99 0.16
CA VAL A 167 -1.75 -8.26 1.42
C VAL A 167 -2.85 -8.68 2.37
N ASP A 168 -2.48 -9.21 3.53
CA ASP A 168 -3.41 -9.72 4.53
C ASP A 168 -3.90 -8.61 5.47
N PHE A 169 -3.02 -7.68 5.83
CA PHE A 169 -3.29 -6.58 6.75
C PHE A 169 -2.76 -5.26 6.21
N VAL A 170 -3.44 -4.18 6.54
CA VAL A 170 -2.99 -2.81 6.26
C VAL A 170 -3.13 -1.97 7.50
N LEU A 171 -2.05 -1.37 7.96
CA LEU A 171 -2.02 -0.38 9.03
C LEU A 171 -1.60 0.98 8.50
N THR A 172 -2.18 2.03 9.07
CA THR A 172 -1.63 3.38 8.94
C THR A 172 -0.48 3.58 9.92
N PHE A 173 0.35 4.60 9.72
CA PHE A 173 1.39 4.95 10.69
C PHE A 173 0.81 5.32 12.04
N GLU A 174 -0.37 5.94 12.07
CA GLU A 174 -1.10 6.29 13.30
C GLU A 174 -1.58 5.05 14.06
N GLU A 175 -2.02 4.01 13.33
CA GLU A 175 -2.43 2.74 13.95
C GLU A 175 -1.24 1.94 14.48
N LEU A 176 -0.03 2.18 13.97
CA LEU A 176 1.19 1.52 14.43
C LEU A 176 1.80 2.23 15.66
N ALA A 177 1.65 3.55 15.76
CA ALA A 177 2.23 4.38 16.83
C ALA A 177 1.54 4.17 18.18
#